data_61c3af8bc57d7d7a9c557c61c8e9eba5
#
_entry.id   61c3af8bc57d7d7a9c557c61c8e9eba5
#
_cell.length_a   1.000
_cell.length_b   1.000
_cell.length_c   1.000
_cell.angle_alpha   90.00
_cell.angle_beta   90.00
_cell.angle_gamma   90.00
#
_symmetry.space_group_name_H-M   'P 1'
#
loop_
_entity.id
_entity.type
_entity.pdbx_description
1 polymer ?
#
loop_
_entity_poly.entity_id
_entity_poly.type
_entity_poly.pdbx_seq_one_letter_code
_entity_poly.pdbx_strand_id
1 'polypeptide(L)'
;MLNKQNQDLSGGEKRIVEILLIIHSNSEFILLDEPFNGVSPIVRDYIIEYIKKMKLNKGYIITDHDYENVINLADSILYLQNGYLKEINDKSELVELGYLTKTTYNNTYSK
;
A
#
# COMPACT_ATOMS: atom_id res chain seq x y z
N MET A 1 15.21 -0.26 -17.54
CA MET A 1 14.26 0.76 -17.07
C MET A 1 14.95 2.10 -16.78
N LEU A 2 16.01 2.11 -16.02
CA LEU A 2 16.69 3.36 -15.65
C LEU A 2 17.37 4.09 -16.81
N ASN A 3 17.62 3.39 -17.91
CA ASN A 3 18.25 3.98 -19.09
C ASN A 3 17.26 4.63 -20.05
N LYS A 4 15.96 4.49 -19.80
CA LYS A 4 14.92 5.11 -20.62
C LYS A 4 14.73 6.57 -20.26
N GLN A 5 14.40 7.38 -21.26
CA GLN A 5 13.91 8.73 -21.02
C GLN A 5 12.58 8.66 -20.28
N ASN A 6 12.27 9.65 -19.44
CA ASN A 6 11.04 9.66 -18.69
C ASN A 6 9.79 9.53 -19.57
N GLN A 7 9.82 10.13 -20.75
CA GLN A 7 8.73 10.06 -21.72
C GLN A 7 8.52 8.66 -22.32
N ASP A 8 9.54 7.79 -22.21
CA ASP A 8 9.48 6.43 -22.76
C ASP A 8 9.05 5.39 -21.74
N LEU A 9 8.83 5.80 -20.49
CA LEU A 9 8.42 4.89 -19.42
C LEU A 9 6.91 4.64 -19.48
N SER A 10 6.51 3.41 -19.19
CA SER A 10 5.10 3.09 -18.98
C SER A 10 4.60 3.78 -17.69
N GLY A 11 3.28 3.87 -17.52
CA GLY A 11 2.69 4.40 -16.29
C GLY A 11 3.15 3.65 -15.04
N GLY A 12 3.25 2.32 -15.12
CA GLY A 12 3.73 1.50 -14.01
C GLY A 12 5.20 1.72 -13.73
N GLU A 13 6.03 1.83 -14.77
CA GLU A 13 7.44 2.11 -14.59
C GLU A 13 7.68 3.49 -13.96
N LYS A 14 6.89 4.49 -14.38
CA LYS A 14 6.94 5.82 -13.77
C LYS A 14 6.58 5.77 -12.29
N ARG A 15 5.57 4.99 -11.94
CA ARG A 15 5.15 4.85 -10.55
C ARG A 15 6.26 4.23 -9.70
N ILE A 16 6.93 3.21 -10.20
CA ILE A 16 8.07 2.59 -9.50
C ILE A 16 9.16 3.63 -9.27
N VAL A 17 9.54 4.38 -10.29
CA VAL A 17 10.59 5.39 -10.17
C VAL A 17 10.20 6.45 -9.14
N GLU A 18 8.97 6.96 -9.18
CA GLU A 18 8.49 7.96 -8.22
C GLU A 18 8.60 7.45 -6.78
N ILE A 19 8.14 6.22 -6.54
CA ILE A 19 8.14 5.62 -5.21
C ILE A 19 9.57 5.38 -4.72
N LEU A 20 10.44 4.87 -5.58
CA LEU A 20 11.84 4.65 -5.22
C LEU A 20 12.53 5.96 -4.83
N LEU A 21 12.27 7.04 -5.58
CA LEU A 21 12.84 8.35 -5.26
C LEU A 21 12.37 8.84 -3.89
N ILE A 22 11.10 8.66 -3.58
CA ILE A 22 10.53 9.07 -2.29
C ILE A 22 11.11 8.23 -1.15
N ILE A 23 11.17 6.91 -1.34
CA ILE A 23 11.66 5.99 -0.31
C ILE A 23 13.13 6.26 0.02
N HIS A 24 13.93 6.63 -0.98
CA HIS A 24 15.35 6.91 -0.80
C HIS A 24 15.66 8.37 -0.44
N SER A 25 14.63 9.17 -0.19
CA SER A 25 14.83 10.52 0.33
C SER A 25 15.37 10.48 1.77
N ASN A 26 15.85 11.62 2.27
CA ASN A 26 16.36 11.71 3.64
C ASN A 26 15.26 11.78 4.71
N SER A 27 14.01 11.63 4.34
CA SER A 27 12.89 11.69 5.29
C SER A 27 12.83 10.43 6.14
N GLU A 28 12.49 10.61 7.42
CA GLU A 28 12.27 9.49 8.34
C GLU A 28 10.88 8.88 8.17
N PHE A 29 9.93 9.68 7.68
CA PHE A 29 8.55 9.28 7.45
C PHE A 29 8.18 9.53 6.00
N ILE A 30 7.46 8.59 5.43
CA ILE A 30 7.02 8.63 4.04
C ILE A 30 5.49 8.56 4.03
N LEU A 31 4.87 9.47 3.29
CA LEU A 31 3.43 9.43 3.03
C LEU A 31 3.21 9.01 1.59
N LEU A 32 2.53 7.89 1.39
CA LEU A 32 2.14 7.41 0.06
C LEU A 32 0.62 7.42 -0.04
N ASP A 33 0.10 8.30 -0.87
CA ASP A 33 -1.34 8.44 -1.08
C ASP A 33 -1.75 7.63 -2.31
N GLU A 34 -2.49 6.55 -2.07
CA GLU A 34 -2.95 5.60 -3.08
C GLU A 34 -1.84 5.18 -4.07
N PRO A 35 -0.73 4.63 -3.57
CA PRO A 35 0.43 4.37 -4.41
C PRO A 35 0.20 3.29 -5.48
N PHE A 36 -0.84 2.47 -5.31
CA PHE A 36 -1.11 1.36 -6.25
C PHE A 36 -2.16 1.72 -7.29
N ASN A 37 -2.68 2.94 -7.25
CA ASN A 37 -3.70 3.38 -8.19
C ASN A 37 -3.15 3.37 -9.62
N GLY A 38 -3.84 2.67 -10.53
CA GLY A 38 -3.46 2.61 -11.93
C GLY A 38 -2.27 1.73 -12.27
N VAL A 39 -1.76 0.93 -11.31
CA VAL A 39 -0.65 0.03 -11.59
C VAL A 39 -1.14 -1.40 -11.82
N SER A 40 -0.37 -2.16 -12.60
CA SER A 40 -0.67 -3.57 -12.82
C SER A 40 -0.42 -4.40 -11.57
N PRO A 41 -0.99 -5.62 -11.46
CA PRO A 41 -0.73 -6.48 -10.32
C PRO A 41 0.75 -6.81 -10.12
N ILE A 42 1.51 -6.98 -11.19
CA ILE A 42 2.94 -7.28 -11.11
C ILE A 42 3.69 -6.08 -10.51
N VAL A 43 3.38 -4.87 -10.95
CA VAL A 43 4.00 -3.65 -10.45
C VAL A 43 3.61 -3.44 -8.99
N ARG A 44 2.34 -3.65 -8.65
CA ARG A 44 1.86 -3.56 -7.28
C ARG A 44 2.65 -4.48 -6.35
N ASP A 45 2.80 -5.74 -6.74
CA ASP A 45 3.50 -6.73 -5.93
C ASP A 45 4.97 -6.35 -5.74
N TYR A 46 5.61 -5.81 -6.77
CA TYR A 46 6.97 -5.32 -6.69
C TYR A 46 7.08 -4.19 -5.65
N ILE A 47 6.18 -3.22 -5.72
CA ILE A 47 6.17 -2.08 -4.78
C ILE A 47 5.94 -2.57 -3.35
N ILE A 48 4.99 -3.48 -3.15
CA ILE A 48 4.69 -4.04 -1.82
C ILE A 48 5.93 -4.70 -1.23
N GLU A 49 6.60 -5.54 -1.98
CA GLU A 49 7.79 -6.23 -1.49
C GLU A 49 8.92 -5.26 -1.19
N TYR A 50 9.05 -4.22 -1.99
CA TYR A 50 10.06 -3.19 -1.76
C TYR A 50 9.79 -2.41 -0.47
N ILE A 51 8.54 -2.00 -0.24
CA ILE A 51 8.16 -1.31 0.99
C ILE A 51 8.42 -2.20 2.21
N LYS A 52 8.09 -3.48 2.13
CA LYS A 52 8.34 -4.42 3.22
C LYS A 52 9.82 -4.49 3.60
N LYS A 53 10.71 -4.43 2.61
CA LYS A 53 12.14 -4.41 2.88
C LYS A 53 12.58 -3.14 3.57
N MET A 54 11.99 -2.01 3.19
CA MET A 54 12.45 -0.70 3.65
C MET A 54 11.77 -0.21 4.93
N LYS A 55 10.71 -0.87 5.38
CA LYS A 55 9.94 -0.37 6.51
C LYS A 55 10.66 -0.48 7.86
N LEU A 56 11.73 -1.25 7.94
CA LEU A 56 12.57 -1.28 9.15
C LEU A 56 13.38 0.00 9.32
N ASN A 57 13.57 0.75 8.25
CA ASN A 57 14.41 1.95 8.26
C ASN A 57 13.61 3.24 8.32
N LYS A 58 12.32 3.19 7.99
CA LYS A 58 11.47 4.39 7.88
C LYS A 58 10.05 4.07 8.32
N GLY A 59 9.35 5.10 8.81
CA GLY A 59 7.91 5.01 9.04
C GLY A 59 7.16 5.30 7.74
N TYR A 60 6.06 4.59 7.52
CA TYR A 60 5.22 4.77 6.34
C TYR A 60 3.79 5.01 6.75
N ILE A 61 3.15 5.97 6.10
CA ILE A 61 1.70 6.14 6.15
C ILE A 61 1.21 5.94 4.73
N ILE A 62 0.34 4.95 4.54
CA ILE A 62 -0.15 4.58 3.21
C ILE A 62 -1.67 4.67 3.23
N THR A 63 -2.24 5.42 2.29
CA THR A 63 -3.68 5.46 2.10
C THR A 63 -4.05 4.58 0.92
N ASP A 64 -5.17 3.89 1.02
CA ASP A 64 -5.68 3.07 -0.07
C ASP A 64 -7.16 2.77 0.21
N HIS A 65 -7.96 2.73 -0.85
CA HIS A 65 -9.34 2.27 -0.75
C HIS A 65 -9.44 0.77 -1.00
N ASP A 66 -8.38 0.12 -1.48
CA ASP A 66 -8.30 -1.33 -1.62
C ASP A 66 -7.62 -1.91 -0.39
N TYR A 67 -8.43 -2.44 0.50
CA TYR A 67 -7.97 -2.91 1.80
C TYR A 67 -7.06 -4.13 1.73
N GLU A 68 -7.14 -4.91 0.66
CA GLU A 68 -6.25 -6.06 0.51
C GLU A 68 -4.79 -5.61 0.42
N ASN A 69 -4.53 -4.51 -0.28
CA ASN A 69 -3.18 -3.94 -0.37
C ASN A 69 -2.68 -3.48 1.00
N VAL A 70 -3.54 -2.79 1.73
CA VAL A 70 -3.20 -2.26 3.06
C VAL A 70 -2.93 -3.38 4.05
N ILE A 71 -3.79 -4.40 4.05
CA ILE A 71 -3.66 -5.54 4.97
C ILE A 71 -2.33 -6.26 4.78
N ASN A 72 -1.87 -6.39 3.55
CA ASN A 72 -0.60 -7.05 3.27
C ASN A 72 0.62 -6.26 3.75
N LEU A 73 0.50 -4.95 3.88
CA LEU A 73 1.61 -4.07 4.21
C LEU A 73 1.61 -3.58 5.65
N ALA A 74 0.43 -3.31 6.19
CA ALA A 74 0.30 -2.50 7.40
C ALA A 74 0.58 -3.28 8.67
N ASP A 75 1.30 -2.64 9.59
CA ASP A 75 1.43 -3.10 10.97
C ASP A 75 0.23 -2.61 11.81
N SER A 76 -0.34 -1.46 11.44
CA SER A 76 -1.54 -0.91 12.07
C SER A 76 -2.45 -0.35 10.99
N ILE A 77 -3.74 -0.50 11.16
CA ILE A 77 -4.75 0.00 10.22
C ILE A 77 -5.67 0.97 10.92
N LEU A 78 -5.86 2.14 10.29
CA LEU A 78 -6.81 3.14 10.74
C LEU A 78 -7.90 3.30 9.67
N TYR A 79 -9.13 3.35 10.12
CA TYR A 79 -10.28 3.56 9.25
C TYR A 79 -10.82 4.98 9.44
N LEU A 80 -10.93 5.71 8.34
CA LEU A 80 -11.45 7.08 8.36
C LEU A 80 -12.88 7.08 7.84
N GLN A 81 -13.81 7.54 8.66
CA GLN A 81 -15.20 7.69 8.27
C GLN A 81 -15.79 8.93 8.91
N ASN A 82 -16.44 9.77 8.10
CA ASN A 82 -17.14 10.98 8.57
C ASN A 82 -16.28 11.88 9.47
N GLY A 83 -15.01 11.99 9.15
CA GLY A 83 -14.07 12.82 9.91
C GLY A 83 -13.52 12.18 11.18
N TYR A 84 -13.86 10.93 11.45
CA TYR A 84 -13.34 10.20 12.60
C TYR A 84 -12.42 9.07 12.16
N LEU A 85 -11.32 8.89 12.92
CA LEU A 85 -10.40 7.76 12.74
C LEU A 85 -10.71 6.69 13.76
N LYS A 86 -10.81 5.45 13.30
CA LYS A 86 -10.99 4.29 14.16
C LYS A 86 -9.85 3.32 13.92
N GLU A 87 -9.18 2.89 14.98
CA GLU A 87 -8.18 1.83 14.87
C GLU A 87 -8.87 0.48 14.66
N ILE A 88 -8.36 -0.27 13.70
CA ILE A 88 -8.86 -1.62 13.41
C ILE A 88 -7.98 -2.60 14.19
N ASN A 89 -8.55 -3.19 15.24
CA ASN A 89 -7.82 -4.13 16.10
C ASN A 89 -7.87 -5.55 15.58
N ASP A 90 -8.97 -5.91 14.92
CA ASP A 90 -9.15 -7.22 14.31
C ASP A 90 -9.57 -7.01 12.85
N LYS A 91 -8.86 -7.65 11.95
CA LYS A 91 -9.14 -7.51 10.51
C LYS A 91 -10.54 -7.96 10.12
N SER A 92 -11.19 -8.79 10.95
CA SER A 92 -12.60 -9.15 10.75
C SER A 92 -13.53 -7.93 10.80
N GLU A 93 -13.12 -6.85 11.47
CA GLU A 93 -13.89 -5.61 11.50
C GLU A 93 -14.05 -5.01 10.10
N LEU A 94 -13.10 -5.26 9.21
CA LEU A 94 -13.18 -4.81 7.82
C LEU A 94 -14.30 -5.51 7.06
N VAL A 95 -14.59 -6.76 7.39
CA VAL A 95 -15.72 -7.49 6.83
C VAL A 95 -17.04 -6.84 7.26
N GLU A 96 -17.16 -6.50 8.54
CA GLU A 96 -18.35 -5.84 9.09
C GLU A 96 -18.56 -4.47 8.47
N LEU A 97 -17.46 -3.77 8.13
CA LEU A 97 -17.52 -2.46 7.49
C LEU A 97 -17.73 -2.55 5.98
N GLY A 98 -17.79 -3.76 5.41
CA GLY A 98 -18.05 -3.96 3.99
C GLY A 98 -16.84 -3.84 3.08
N TYR A 99 -15.64 -3.82 3.63
CA TYR A 99 -14.41 -3.64 2.83
C TYR A 99 -13.79 -4.95 2.37
N LEU A 100 -14.09 -6.04 3.05
CA LEU A 100 -13.68 -7.37 2.63
C LEU A 100 -14.89 -8.26 2.57
N THR A 101 -14.91 -9.19 1.64
CA THR A 101 -15.91 -10.25 1.67
C THR A 101 -15.49 -11.27 2.72
N LYS A 102 -16.46 -11.99 3.26
CA LYS A 102 -16.19 -13.07 4.21
C LYS A 102 -15.27 -14.12 3.60
N THR A 103 -15.45 -14.43 2.32
CA THR A 103 -14.62 -15.38 1.60
C THR A 103 -13.18 -14.89 1.50
N THR A 104 -12.97 -13.62 1.14
CA THR A 104 -11.64 -13.04 1.05
C THR A 104 -10.93 -13.10 2.40
N TYR A 105 -11.63 -12.74 3.47
CA TYR A 105 -11.09 -12.79 4.82
C TYR A 105 -10.64 -14.22 5.18
N ASN A 106 -11.51 -15.20 4.97
CA ASN A 106 -11.21 -16.60 5.30
C ASN A 106 -10.02 -17.12 4.50
N ASN A 107 -9.91 -16.79 3.23
CA ASN A 107 -8.81 -17.24 2.39
C ASN A 107 -7.47 -16.61 2.80
N THR A 108 -7.50 -15.40 3.31
CA THR A 108 -6.28 -14.66 3.67
C THR A 108 -5.81 -14.95 5.09
N TYR A 109 -6.71 -15.13 6.05
CA TYR A 109 -6.38 -15.10 7.47
C TYR A 109 -6.72 -16.37 8.25
N SER A 110 -7.43 -17.33 7.68
CA SER A 110 -7.85 -18.53 8.42
C SER A 110 -6.92 -19.71 8.27
N LYS A 111 -5.72 -19.47 7.80
CA LYS A 111 -4.71 -20.51 7.66
C LYS A 111 -3.89 -20.67 8.94
#